data_3785dcd663c5e3f8b9cfbcb32193e9a5
#
_entry.id   3785dcd663c5e3f8b9cfbcb32193e9a5
#
_cell.length_a   1.000
_cell.length_b   1.000
_cell.length_c   1.000
_cell.angle_alpha   90.00
_cell.angle_beta   90.00
_cell.angle_gamma   90.00
#
_symmetry.space_group_name_H-M   'P 1'
#
loop_
_entity.id
_entity.type
_entity.pdbx_description
1 polymer ?
#
loop_
_entity_poly.entity_id
_entity_poly.type
_entity_poly.pdbx_seq_one_letter_code
_entity_poly.pdbx_strand_id
1 'polypeptide(L)'
;MSGKSASEPQPVASRSRRTVLKAGATLLLSFVSTRIAHAAQIVAVRVWPAADYTRVTLESDSKLKASHFLVQNPNRVVIDIDGLDLDPKLKSLVAKVQANDPYIAQVRVGQNRPGVVRLVFDLKEEIQPQVFTLDPVGEYRHRLVFDLYPNKEIDPIAELLKKGPTSTPDVSGTPPVAVQPAEPAKAAKNAGDDKLPEMTRMVTIALDPGHGGEDPGAVGRGGNYEKNVVLAIAQRLKAKLEQQPNVRVMLTRDGDYFVPLNVRVQKARKVQADLFVSIHADAFIEPTARGSSVFALSEKGASSTAARWLANKENAADLIGGINIRSKNAQLASVLLDLSTTAQINDSLKLARHVLSEIGTINKLHKPHVEQAGFAVLKAPDIPSILVETAFISNPEEEAKLTDEKYQD
;
A
#
# COMPACT_ATOMS: atom_id res chain seq x y z
N MET A 1 -55.44 74.17 59.89
CA MET A 1 -55.48 72.72 60.19
C MET A 1 -55.58 71.95 58.88
N SER A 2 -54.60 71.39 58.60
CA SER A 2 -54.01 70.45 57.65
C SER A 2 -55.00 69.58 56.87
N GLY A 3 -55.02 69.74 55.55
CA GLY A 3 -55.64 68.84 54.61
C GLY A 3 -54.62 68.31 53.64
N LYS A 4 -54.33 67.02 53.75
CA LYS A 4 -53.43 66.30 52.83
C LYS A 4 -54.13 66.00 51.52
N SER A 5 -53.54 66.54 50.43
CA SER A 5 -53.94 66.17 49.07
C SER A 5 -53.21 64.86 48.72
N ALA A 6 -53.95 63.86 48.27
CA ALA A 6 -53.50 62.62 47.74
C ALA A 6 -53.32 62.81 46.20
N SER A 7 -52.11 62.60 45.69
CA SER A 7 -51.83 62.58 44.25
C SER A 7 -52.03 61.17 43.72
N GLU A 8 -52.85 61.03 42.67
CA GLU A 8 -53.02 59.81 41.85
C GLU A 8 -51.75 59.52 41.04
N PRO A 9 -51.43 58.29 40.88
CA PRO A 9 -50.32 57.92 39.97
C PRO A 9 -50.79 57.82 38.53
N GLN A 10 -50.07 58.49 37.63
CA GLN A 10 -50.24 58.41 36.18
C GLN A 10 -49.71 57.07 35.60
N PRO A 11 -50.33 56.53 34.53
CA PRO A 11 -49.91 55.28 33.94
C PRO A 11 -48.69 55.50 33.07
N VAL A 12 -47.61 54.78 33.35
CA VAL A 12 -46.37 54.75 32.56
C VAL A 12 -46.61 54.00 31.23
N ALA A 13 -46.48 54.72 30.12
CA ALA A 13 -46.70 54.23 28.76
C ALA A 13 -45.82 53.05 28.35
N SER A 14 -46.44 51.98 27.88
CA SER A 14 -45.82 50.77 27.35
C SER A 14 -45.14 50.95 25.99
N ARG A 15 -44.12 51.80 25.90
CA ARG A 15 -43.29 51.94 24.67
C ARG A 15 -42.14 50.95 24.59
N SER A 16 -41.77 50.31 25.70
CA SER A 16 -40.61 49.45 25.79
C SER A 16 -40.78 48.05 25.15
N ARG A 17 -41.96 47.48 25.18
CA ARG A 17 -42.17 46.09 24.68
C ARG A 17 -42.16 45.94 23.16
N ARG A 18 -42.62 46.96 22.42
CA ARG A 18 -42.61 46.91 20.94
C ARG A 18 -41.23 47.14 20.35
N THR A 19 -40.36 47.89 20.99
CA THR A 19 -38.98 48.15 20.56
C THR A 19 -38.09 46.91 20.80
N VAL A 20 -38.29 46.21 21.94
CA VAL A 20 -37.56 44.97 22.25
C VAL A 20 -37.98 43.84 21.32
N LEU A 21 -39.28 43.72 20.96
CA LEU A 21 -39.73 42.73 19.98
C LEU A 21 -39.23 42.98 18.58
N LYS A 22 -39.09 44.23 18.14
CA LYS A 22 -38.51 44.57 16.83
C LYS A 22 -36.99 44.36 16.81
N ALA A 23 -36.25 44.66 17.89
CA ALA A 23 -34.83 44.39 18.02
C ALA A 23 -34.54 42.88 18.10
N GLY A 24 -35.35 42.09 18.80
CA GLY A 24 -35.25 40.65 18.87
C GLY A 24 -35.51 39.95 17.53
N ALA A 25 -36.51 40.44 16.76
CA ALA A 25 -36.78 39.89 15.42
C ALA A 25 -35.66 40.22 14.42
N THR A 26 -35.02 41.40 14.52
CA THR A 26 -33.88 41.76 13.68
C THR A 26 -32.61 40.96 14.04
N LEU A 27 -32.40 40.65 15.33
CA LEU A 27 -31.29 39.81 15.76
C LEU A 27 -31.48 38.34 15.36
N LEU A 28 -32.70 37.79 15.36
CA LEU A 28 -32.96 36.42 14.91
C LEU A 28 -32.82 36.23 13.40
N LEU A 29 -33.07 37.28 12.59
CA LEU A 29 -32.78 37.19 11.14
C LEU A 29 -31.29 37.31 10.80
N SER A 30 -30.47 37.83 11.70
CA SER A 30 -29.00 37.98 11.45
C SER A 30 -28.22 36.69 11.70
N PHE A 31 -28.80 35.63 12.25
CA PHE A 31 -28.16 34.36 12.50
C PHE A 31 -28.50 33.24 11.49
N VAL A 32 -29.22 33.55 10.43
CA VAL A 32 -29.17 32.68 9.27
C VAL A 32 -27.88 32.98 8.50
N SER A 33 -26.77 32.59 9.10
CA SER A 33 -25.53 32.39 8.34
C SER A 33 -25.86 31.37 7.26
N THR A 34 -26.18 31.85 6.08
CA THR A 34 -26.06 31.00 4.88
C THR A 34 -24.63 30.48 4.88
N ARG A 35 -24.46 29.26 5.40
CA ARG A 35 -23.25 28.49 5.06
C ARG A 35 -23.33 28.38 3.55
N ILE A 36 -22.62 29.27 2.86
CA ILE A 36 -22.30 29.07 1.46
C ILE A 36 -21.54 27.74 1.49
N ALA A 37 -22.23 26.69 1.13
CA ALA A 37 -21.59 25.39 0.94
C ALA A 37 -20.63 25.60 -0.25
N HIS A 38 -19.37 25.90 0.05
CA HIS A 38 -18.35 25.89 -0.98
C HIS A 38 -18.30 24.48 -1.53
N ALA A 39 -18.43 24.33 -2.84
CA ALA A 39 -18.14 23.07 -3.50
C ALA A 39 -16.72 22.66 -3.15
N ALA A 40 -16.53 21.38 -2.85
CA ALA A 40 -15.21 20.83 -2.58
C ALA A 40 -14.27 21.09 -3.76
N GLN A 41 -13.01 21.37 -3.48
CA GLN A 41 -12.00 21.59 -4.53
C GLN A 41 -11.08 20.36 -4.62
N ILE A 42 -10.88 19.89 -5.86
CA ILE A 42 -9.90 18.84 -6.13
C ILE A 42 -8.49 19.43 -6.07
N VAL A 43 -7.68 18.89 -5.18
CA VAL A 43 -6.27 19.26 -4.99
C VAL A 43 -5.39 18.49 -5.97
N ALA A 44 -5.58 17.17 -6.05
CA ALA A 44 -4.82 16.31 -6.93
C ALA A 44 -5.65 15.12 -7.41
N VAL A 45 -5.24 14.55 -8.55
CA VAL A 45 -5.77 13.32 -9.11
C VAL A 45 -4.59 12.41 -9.43
N ARG A 46 -4.64 11.16 -8.97
CA ARG A 46 -3.58 10.18 -9.20
C ARG A 46 -4.18 8.87 -9.70
N VAL A 47 -3.42 8.15 -10.52
CA VAL A 47 -3.79 6.82 -11.05
C VAL A 47 -2.58 5.92 -10.92
N TRP A 48 -2.77 4.76 -10.32
CA TRP A 48 -1.74 3.76 -10.05
C TRP A 48 -2.17 2.41 -10.64
N PRO A 49 -1.79 2.12 -11.89
CA PRO A 49 -2.11 0.84 -12.52
C PRO A 49 -1.18 -0.27 -11.99
N ALA A 50 -1.74 -1.41 -11.66
CA ALA A 50 -1.02 -2.61 -11.26
C ALA A 50 -1.72 -3.87 -11.78
N ALA A 51 -1.01 -4.99 -11.86
CA ALA A 51 -1.60 -6.26 -12.26
C ALA A 51 -2.67 -6.74 -11.27
N ASP A 52 -2.53 -6.45 -9.97
CA ASP A 52 -3.48 -6.88 -8.95
C ASP A 52 -4.73 -5.99 -8.89
N TYR A 53 -4.61 -4.69 -9.22
CA TYR A 53 -5.70 -3.71 -9.22
C TYR A 53 -5.24 -2.37 -9.81
N THR A 54 -6.17 -1.54 -10.26
CA THR A 54 -5.87 -0.13 -10.54
C THR A 54 -6.47 0.73 -9.43
N ARG A 55 -5.66 1.60 -8.83
CA ARG A 55 -6.12 2.62 -7.88
C ARG A 55 -6.26 3.96 -8.56
N VAL A 56 -7.40 4.61 -8.34
CA VAL A 56 -7.64 6.02 -8.68
C VAL A 56 -7.92 6.79 -7.41
N THR A 57 -7.20 7.88 -7.20
CA THR A 57 -7.32 8.72 -6.00
C THR A 57 -7.67 10.15 -6.39
N LEU A 58 -8.73 10.68 -5.78
CA LEU A 58 -9.08 12.10 -5.82
C LEU A 58 -8.75 12.71 -4.46
N GLU A 59 -7.81 13.62 -4.42
CA GLU A 59 -7.49 14.39 -3.23
C GLU A 59 -8.24 15.72 -3.24
N SER A 60 -8.84 16.09 -2.12
CA SER A 60 -9.73 17.25 -1.98
C SER A 60 -9.50 17.99 -0.67
N ASP A 61 -9.86 19.27 -0.64
CA ASP A 61 -9.79 20.12 0.56
C ASP A 61 -10.77 19.72 1.66
N SER A 62 -11.83 18.99 1.29
CA SER A 62 -12.88 18.53 2.21
C SER A 62 -13.31 17.10 1.88
N LYS A 63 -13.94 16.43 2.85
CA LYS A 63 -14.36 15.01 2.71
C LYS A 63 -15.47 14.89 1.68
N LEU A 64 -15.21 14.14 0.60
CA LEU A 64 -16.15 13.85 -0.46
C LEU A 64 -17.08 12.71 -0.07
N LYS A 65 -18.33 12.76 -0.55
CA LYS A 65 -19.29 11.65 -0.48
C LYS A 65 -19.47 11.11 -1.89
N ALA A 66 -19.41 9.80 -2.03
CA ALA A 66 -19.60 9.14 -3.32
C ALA A 66 -20.57 7.96 -3.18
N SER A 67 -21.32 7.75 -4.23
CA SER A 67 -22.11 6.53 -4.46
C SER A 67 -21.68 5.92 -5.79
N HIS A 68 -21.74 4.60 -5.91
CA HIS A 68 -21.35 3.94 -7.14
C HIS A 68 -22.29 2.78 -7.48
N PHE A 69 -22.33 2.43 -8.76
CA PHE A 69 -23.04 1.27 -9.27
C PHE A 69 -22.34 0.71 -10.51
N LEU A 70 -22.57 -0.57 -10.75
CA LEU A 70 -22.04 -1.28 -11.91
C LEU A 70 -23.07 -1.30 -13.02
N VAL A 71 -22.61 -1.14 -14.27
CA VAL A 71 -23.41 -1.33 -15.48
C VAL A 71 -22.72 -2.41 -16.29
N GLN A 72 -23.51 -3.38 -16.75
CA GLN A 72 -23.03 -4.46 -17.64
C GLN A 72 -23.42 -4.17 -19.08
N ASN A 73 -22.68 -4.78 -20.00
CA ASN A 73 -22.92 -4.73 -21.45
C ASN A 73 -22.95 -3.31 -22.05
N PRO A 74 -21.83 -2.56 -22.12
CA PRO A 74 -20.48 -2.93 -21.71
C PRO A 74 -20.25 -2.69 -20.21
N ASN A 75 -19.22 -3.36 -19.66
CA ASN A 75 -18.85 -3.24 -18.26
C ASN A 75 -18.39 -1.82 -17.91
N ARG A 76 -19.03 -1.22 -16.91
CA ARG A 76 -18.72 0.14 -16.42
C ARG A 76 -18.88 0.24 -14.92
N VAL A 77 -18.05 1.06 -14.30
CA VAL A 77 -18.31 1.62 -12.98
C VAL A 77 -18.74 3.06 -13.14
N VAL A 78 -19.89 3.40 -12.59
CA VAL A 78 -20.41 4.76 -12.55
C VAL A 78 -20.34 5.25 -11.11
N ILE A 79 -19.73 6.42 -10.89
CA ILE A 79 -19.53 7.00 -9.58
C ILE A 79 -20.07 8.43 -9.58
N ASP A 80 -21.01 8.72 -8.69
CA ASP A 80 -21.54 10.05 -8.43
C ASP A 80 -20.89 10.62 -7.17
N ILE A 81 -20.31 11.80 -7.28
CA ILE A 81 -19.61 12.50 -6.20
C ILE A 81 -20.41 13.74 -5.85
N ASP A 82 -20.95 13.79 -4.63
CA ASP A 82 -21.74 14.90 -4.12
C ASP A 82 -20.86 16.04 -3.59
N GLY A 83 -21.34 17.28 -3.70
CA GLY A 83 -20.66 18.48 -3.19
C GLY A 83 -19.50 18.92 -4.05
N LEU A 84 -19.43 18.48 -5.30
CA LEU A 84 -18.33 18.75 -6.24
C LEU A 84 -18.87 19.36 -7.53
N ASP A 85 -18.19 20.37 -8.03
CA ASP A 85 -18.39 20.90 -9.37
C ASP A 85 -17.24 20.50 -10.30
N LEU A 86 -17.55 20.40 -11.59
CA LEU A 86 -16.59 19.96 -12.59
C LEU A 86 -15.49 21.00 -12.81
N ASP A 87 -14.28 20.69 -12.38
CA ASP A 87 -13.10 21.54 -12.49
C ASP A 87 -12.04 20.99 -13.51
N PRO A 88 -11.06 21.81 -13.91
CA PRO A 88 -10.02 21.38 -14.85
C PRO A 88 -9.12 20.25 -14.31
N LYS A 89 -8.87 20.19 -12.98
CA LYS A 89 -8.04 19.13 -12.37
C LYS A 89 -8.77 17.79 -12.48
N LEU A 90 -10.07 17.78 -12.23
CA LEU A 90 -10.88 16.56 -12.38
C LEU A 90 -10.94 16.10 -13.86
N LYS A 91 -11.03 17.04 -14.80
CA LYS A 91 -10.92 16.71 -16.23
C LYS A 91 -9.57 16.09 -16.59
N SER A 92 -8.49 16.45 -15.90
CA SER A 92 -7.16 15.88 -16.13
C SER A 92 -7.08 14.39 -15.81
N LEU A 93 -8.03 13.83 -15.04
CA LEU A 93 -8.11 12.40 -14.77
C LEU A 93 -8.14 11.58 -16.06
N VAL A 94 -8.91 12.05 -17.05
CA VAL A 94 -9.05 11.36 -18.36
C VAL A 94 -7.68 11.18 -19.04
N ALA A 95 -6.81 12.19 -18.93
CA ALA A 95 -5.47 12.14 -19.52
C ALA A 95 -4.47 11.31 -18.71
N LYS A 96 -4.76 11.01 -17.43
CA LYS A 96 -3.88 10.22 -16.56
C LYS A 96 -4.07 8.72 -16.68
N VAL A 97 -5.23 8.28 -17.17
CA VAL A 97 -5.46 6.87 -17.46
C VAL A 97 -4.72 6.51 -18.74
N GLN A 98 -3.75 5.63 -18.63
CA GLN A 98 -2.94 5.20 -19.75
C GLN A 98 -3.65 4.12 -20.58
N ALA A 99 -3.38 4.09 -21.87
CA ALA A 99 -3.97 3.08 -22.78
C ALA A 99 -3.62 1.63 -22.39
N ASN A 100 -2.49 1.45 -21.71
CA ASN A 100 -2.03 0.15 -21.20
C ASN A 100 -2.52 -0.17 -19.77
N ASP A 101 -3.39 0.66 -19.16
CA ASP A 101 -4.00 0.30 -17.88
C ASP A 101 -4.66 -1.09 -17.98
N PRO A 102 -4.43 -2.02 -17.04
CA PRO A 102 -4.94 -3.39 -17.18
C PRO A 102 -6.46 -3.48 -17.16
N TYR A 103 -7.15 -2.58 -16.46
CA TYR A 103 -8.59 -2.70 -16.17
C TYR A 103 -9.43 -1.59 -16.78
N ILE A 104 -8.89 -0.39 -16.95
CA ILE A 104 -9.61 0.78 -17.45
C ILE A 104 -9.37 0.93 -18.94
N ALA A 105 -10.43 0.89 -19.73
CA ALA A 105 -10.39 1.20 -21.16
C ALA A 105 -10.45 2.71 -21.42
N GLN A 106 -11.33 3.40 -20.69
CA GLN A 106 -11.55 4.84 -20.81
C GLN A 106 -12.18 5.40 -19.54
N VAL A 107 -11.90 6.67 -19.23
CA VAL A 107 -12.62 7.44 -18.20
C VAL A 107 -13.34 8.61 -18.82
N ARG A 108 -14.55 8.84 -18.37
CA ARG A 108 -15.37 10.00 -18.73
C ARG A 108 -15.76 10.75 -17.48
N VAL A 109 -15.72 12.07 -17.55
CA VAL A 109 -16.02 12.98 -16.45
C VAL A 109 -17.04 14.00 -16.91
N GLY A 110 -18.11 14.20 -16.16
CA GLY A 110 -19.15 15.18 -16.50
C GLY A 110 -19.93 15.67 -15.30
N GLN A 111 -20.50 16.87 -15.42
CA GLN A 111 -21.47 17.38 -14.45
C GLN A 111 -22.78 16.61 -14.65
N ASN A 112 -23.22 15.83 -13.66
CA ASN A 112 -24.47 15.09 -13.72
C ASN A 112 -25.68 15.98 -13.37
N ARG A 113 -25.52 16.76 -12.31
CA ARG A 113 -26.47 17.76 -11.84
C ARG A 113 -25.71 18.81 -10.98
N PRO A 114 -26.29 19.99 -10.69
CA PRO A 114 -25.62 20.98 -9.82
C PRO A 114 -25.10 20.33 -8.54
N GLY A 115 -23.81 20.53 -8.24
CA GLY A 115 -23.15 19.97 -7.07
C GLY A 115 -22.90 18.45 -7.12
N VAL A 116 -23.08 17.77 -8.28
CA VAL A 116 -22.78 16.35 -8.42
C VAL A 116 -22.02 16.09 -9.72
N VAL A 117 -20.81 15.61 -9.59
CA VAL A 117 -19.97 15.18 -10.71
C VAL A 117 -20.08 13.66 -10.86
N ARG A 118 -20.22 13.21 -12.11
CA ARG A 118 -20.23 11.79 -12.48
C ARG A 118 -18.93 11.41 -13.16
N LEU A 119 -18.31 10.35 -12.62
CA LEU A 119 -17.22 9.62 -13.26
C LEU A 119 -17.78 8.33 -13.85
N VAL A 120 -17.36 7.99 -15.07
CA VAL A 120 -17.68 6.71 -15.70
C VAL A 120 -16.38 6.07 -16.15
N PHE A 121 -16.07 4.92 -15.57
CA PHE A 121 -14.96 4.07 -15.98
C PHE A 121 -15.49 2.99 -16.90
N ASP A 122 -15.14 3.06 -18.18
CA ASP A 122 -15.36 1.97 -19.13
C ASP A 122 -14.27 0.92 -18.87
N LEU A 123 -14.65 -0.33 -18.72
CA LEU A 123 -13.78 -1.40 -18.21
C LEU A 123 -13.43 -2.38 -19.32
N LYS A 124 -12.22 -2.96 -19.25
CA LYS A 124 -11.75 -4.03 -20.15
C LYS A 124 -12.29 -5.39 -19.77
N GLU A 125 -12.61 -5.59 -18.48
CA GLU A 125 -13.16 -6.82 -17.93
C GLU A 125 -14.09 -6.53 -16.73
N GLU A 126 -14.68 -7.55 -16.15
CA GLU A 126 -15.47 -7.41 -14.92
C GLU A 126 -14.56 -7.12 -13.74
N ILE A 127 -14.95 -6.15 -12.92
CA ILE A 127 -14.22 -5.75 -11.72
C ILE A 127 -15.12 -5.70 -10.49
N GLN A 128 -14.48 -5.76 -9.31
CA GLN A 128 -15.07 -5.47 -8.01
C GLN A 128 -14.52 -4.13 -7.52
N PRO A 129 -15.27 -3.02 -7.64
CA PRO A 129 -14.82 -1.72 -7.16
C PRO A 129 -14.90 -1.65 -5.64
N GLN A 130 -13.86 -1.12 -5.01
CA GLN A 130 -13.91 -0.66 -3.63
C GLN A 130 -13.81 0.86 -3.62
N VAL A 131 -14.85 1.51 -3.09
CA VAL A 131 -14.91 2.98 -3.00
C VAL A 131 -14.92 3.36 -1.52
N PHE A 132 -13.94 4.15 -1.10
CA PHE A 132 -13.79 4.56 0.30
C PHE A 132 -13.10 5.90 0.42
N THR A 133 -13.19 6.51 1.61
CA THR A 133 -12.54 7.79 1.91
C THR A 133 -11.45 7.60 2.96
N LEU A 134 -10.37 8.36 2.80
CA LEU A 134 -9.28 8.47 3.77
C LEU A 134 -9.25 9.87 4.35
N ASP A 135 -9.05 9.96 5.65
CA ASP A 135 -8.86 11.22 6.34
C ASP A 135 -7.43 11.76 6.09
N PRO A 136 -7.16 13.05 6.33
CA PRO A 136 -5.84 13.64 6.16
C PRO A 136 -4.77 12.91 6.97
N VAL A 137 -3.59 12.70 6.36
CA VAL A 137 -2.41 12.13 7.02
C VAL A 137 -1.14 12.67 6.36
N GLY A 138 -0.14 13.08 7.15
CA GLY A 138 1.08 13.70 6.65
C GLY A 138 0.78 14.92 5.76
N GLU A 139 1.25 14.91 4.54
CA GLU A 139 1.01 15.98 3.56
C GLU A 139 -0.30 15.80 2.78
N TYR A 140 -0.93 14.63 2.87
CA TYR A 140 -2.17 14.33 2.16
C TYR A 140 -3.38 14.92 2.86
N ARG A 141 -4.30 15.46 2.05
CA ARG A 141 -5.61 15.93 2.49
C ARG A 141 -6.64 14.80 2.48
N HIS A 142 -7.93 15.13 2.42
CA HIS A 142 -8.97 14.12 2.26
C HIS A 142 -8.81 13.43 0.91
N ARG A 143 -8.90 12.11 0.90
CA ARG A 143 -8.79 11.30 -0.32
C ARG A 143 -10.04 10.46 -0.52
N LEU A 144 -10.61 10.51 -1.71
CA LEU A 144 -11.61 9.56 -2.19
C LEU A 144 -10.90 8.57 -3.10
N VAL A 145 -10.93 7.30 -2.74
CA VAL A 145 -10.17 6.24 -3.39
C VAL A 145 -11.12 5.26 -4.09
N PHE A 146 -10.74 4.87 -5.30
CA PHE A 146 -11.39 3.83 -6.10
C PHE A 146 -10.35 2.76 -6.40
N ASP A 147 -10.48 1.60 -5.77
CA ASP A 147 -9.67 0.42 -6.07
C ASP A 147 -10.48 -0.52 -6.95
N LEU A 148 -9.99 -0.77 -8.15
CA LEU A 148 -10.63 -1.56 -9.18
C LEU A 148 -9.93 -2.93 -9.24
N TYR A 149 -10.48 -3.92 -8.52
CA TYR A 149 -9.96 -5.28 -8.48
C TYR A 149 -10.58 -6.13 -9.59
N PRO A 150 -9.80 -6.99 -10.28
CA PRO A 150 -10.37 -7.96 -11.21
C PRO A 150 -11.29 -8.94 -10.47
N ASN A 151 -12.36 -9.34 -11.13
CA ASN A 151 -13.27 -10.36 -10.57
C ASN A 151 -12.63 -11.76 -10.58
N LYS A 152 -11.64 -11.97 -11.45
CA LYS A 152 -10.88 -13.22 -11.57
C LYS A 152 -9.64 -13.14 -10.68
N GLU A 153 -9.48 -14.11 -9.78
CA GLU A 153 -8.25 -14.22 -8.98
C GLU A 153 -7.04 -14.48 -9.90
N ILE A 154 -6.02 -13.66 -9.76
CA ILE A 154 -4.73 -13.88 -10.42
C ILE A 154 -4.02 -15.00 -9.67
N ASP A 155 -3.64 -16.06 -10.39
CA ASP A 155 -2.79 -17.12 -9.84
C ASP A 155 -1.31 -16.65 -9.86
N PRO A 156 -0.72 -16.31 -8.69
CA PRO A 156 0.64 -15.81 -8.65
C PRO A 156 1.69 -16.86 -9.04
N ILE A 157 1.37 -18.16 -8.88
CA ILE A 157 2.27 -19.25 -9.28
C ILE A 157 2.30 -19.35 -10.80
N ALA A 158 1.13 -19.29 -11.47
CA ALA A 158 1.05 -19.28 -12.92
C ALA A 158 1.77 -18.05 -13.52
N GLU A 159 1.65 -16.87 -12.90
CA GLU A 159 2.36 -15.65 -13.30
C GLU A 159 3.89 -15.81 -13.14
N LEU A 160 4.31 -16.38 -12.03
CA LEU A 160 5.72 -16.62 -11.74
C LEU A 160 6.33 -17.63 -12.72
N LEU A 161 5.59 -18.66 -13.11
CA LEU A 161 6.03 -19.66 -14.10
C LEU A 161 6.09 -19.08 -15.52
N LYS A 162 5.23 -18.16 -15.90
CA LYS A 162 5.26 -17.47 -17.20
C LYS A 162 6.48 -16.56 -17.36
N LYS A 163 6.96 -15.97 -16.26
CA LYS A 163 8.11 -15.04 -16.24
C LYS A 163 9.47 -15.76 -16.04
N GLY A 164 9.49 -17.10 -15.93
CA GLY A 164 10.72 -17.90 -15.78
C GLY A 164 11.53 -18.00 -17.08
N PRO A 165 12.82 -18.35 -17.00
CA PRO A 165 13.67 -18.47 -18.18
C PRO A 165 13.10 -19.51 -19.14
N THR A 166 12.93 -19.10 -20.39
CA THR A 166 12.50 -19.96 -21.51
C THR A 166 13.60 -20.98 -21.85
N SER A 167 13.58 -22.09 -21.15
CA SER A 167 14.28 -23.31 -21.59
C SER A 167 13.54 -24.55 -21.10
N THR A 168 12.37 -24.80 -21.70
CA THR A 168 11.78 -26.14 -21.65
C THR A 168 12.22 -26.90 -22.90
N PRO A 169 12.79 -28.10 -22.78
CA PRO A 169 12.81 -29.02 -23.88
C PRO A 169 11.36 -29.45 -24.13
N ASP A 170 10.96 -29.35 -25.37
CA ASP A 170 9.69 -29.80 -25.91
C ASP A 170 9.55 -31.32 -25.66
N VAL A 171 8.70 -31.71 -24.72
CA VAL A 171 8.28 -33.11 -24.54
C VAL A 171 6.84 -33.20 -24.98
N SER A 172 6.66 -33.31 -26.27
CA SER A 172 5.38 -33.69 -26.88
C SER A 172 5.06 -35.15 -26.56
N GLY A 173 3.91 -35.37 -25.92
CA GLY A 173 3.11 -36.56 -26.14
C GLY A 173 3.15 -37.65 -25.09
N THR A 174 2.12 -37.75 -24.26
CA THR A 174 1.21 -38.91 -24.20
C THR A 174 0.14 -38.70 -23.10
N PRO A 175 -1.12 -39.07 -23.30
CA PRO A 175 -2.20 -38.85 -22.32
C PRO A 175 -2.09 -39.84 -21.14
N PRO A 176 -2.66 -39.50 -19.97
CA PRO A 176 -2.51 -40.29 -18.78
C PRO A 176 -3.30 -41.64 -18.84
N VAL A 177 -2.59 -42.73 -18.69
CA VAL A 177 -3.17 -44.05 -18.49
C VAL A 177 -3.51 -44.21 -17.00
N ALA A 178 -4.73 -44.66 -16.74
CA ALA A 178 -5.23 -44.98 -15.42
C ALA A 178 -4.43 -46.10 -14.75
N VAL A 179 -3.91 -45.83 -13.56
CA VAL A 179 -3.17 -46.81 -12.75
C VAL A 179 -4.15 -47.61 -11.85
N GLN A 180 -4.24 -48.88 -12.09
CA GLN A 180 -4.82 -49.85 -11.15
C GLN A 180 -3.75 -50.28 -10.13
N PRO A 181 -4.11 -50.61 -8.87
CA PRO A 181 -3.17 -51.04 -7.85
C PRO A 181 -2.67 -52.46 -8.12
N ALA A 182 -1.35 -52.65 -8.18
CA ALA A 182 -0.73 -53.98 -8.26
C ALA A 182 -0.01 -54.34 -6.93
N GLU A 183 -0.18 -55.61 -6.54
CA GLU A 183 0.40 -56.25 -5.36
C GLU A 183 1.94 -56.33 -5.36
N PRO A 184 2.59 -56.57 -4.19
CA PRO A 184 4.02 -56.45 -4.02
C PRO A 184 4.79 -57.66 -4.59
N ALA A 185 5.65 -57.44 -5.58
CA ALA A 185 6.58 -58.44 -6.07
C ALA A 185 7.98 -58.28 -5.42
N LYS A 186 8.58 -59.43 -5.15
CA LYS A 186 9.83 -59.63 -4.41
C LYS A 186 11.07 -59.00 -5.08
N ALA A 187 11.98 -58.59 -4.20
CA ALA A 187 13.29 -58.03 -4.53
C ALA A 187 14.12 -58.87 -5.51
N ALA A 188 14.61 -58.24 -6.57
CA ALA A 188 15.78 -58.66 -7.30
C ALA A 188 16.86 -57.58 -7.18
N LYS A 189 18.00 -57.92 -6.57
CA LYS A 189 19.19 -57.12 -6.53
C LYS A 189 19.82 -57.13 -7.92
N ASN A 190 19.91 -55.96 -8.56
CA ASN A 190 20.94 -55.70 -9.57
C ASN A 190 21.50 -54.29 -9.35
N ALA A 191 22.80 -54.28 -9.06
CA ALA A 191 23.59 -53.08 -8.94
C ALA A 191 23.78 -52.47 -10.33
N GLY A 192 23.19 -51.31 -10.53
CA GLY A 192 23.53 -50.36 -11.54
C GLY A 192 23.48 -49.01 -10.87
N ASP A 193 24.61 -48.34 -10.85
CA ASP A 193 24.81 -47.01 -10.24
C ASP A 193 24.19 -45.93 -11.17
N ASP A 194 22.87 -45.99 -11.35
CA ASP A 194 22.11 -44.93 -11.95
C ASP A 194 21.88 -43.90 -10.84
N LYS A 195 22.76 -42.89 -10.78
CA LYS A 195 22.51 -41.64 -10.07
C LYS A 195 21.20 -41.09 -10.61
N LEU A 196 20.09 -41.28 -9.83
CA LEU A 196 18.89 -40.52 -10.02
C LEU A 196 19.29 -39.05 -10.11
N PRO A 197 18.78 -38.28 -11.10
CA PRO A 197 19.07 -36.86 -11.16
C PRO A 197 18.68 -36.28 -9.81
N GLU A 198 19.62 -35.64 -9.13
CA GLU A 198 19.42 -34.94 -7.88
C GLU A 198 18.36 -33.90 -8.15
N MET A 199 17.12 -34.17 -7.74
CA MET A 199 16.01 -33.23 -7.86
C MET A 199 16.32 -32.07 -6.93
N THR A 200 17.05 -31.11 -7.44
CA THR A 200 17.41 -29.91 -6.72
C THR A 200 16.15 -29.08 -6.53
N ARG A 201 15.72 -28.95 -5.26
CA ARG A 201 14.54 -28.17 -4.90
C ARG A 201 14.73 -26.72 -5.39
N MET A 202 13.70 -26.18 -6.04
CA MET A 202 13.66 -24.74 -6.41
C MET A 202 13.54 -23.90 -5.14
N VAL A 203 14.44 -22.95 -4.95
CA VAL A 203 14.39 -21.95 -3.88
C VAL A 203 13.63 -20.73 -4.37
N THR A 204 12.54 -20.36 -3.69
CA THR A 204 11.77 -19.17 -4.03
C THR A 204 12.06 -18.06 -3.03
N ILE A 205 12.52 -16.91 -3.51
CA ILE A 205 12.83 -15.73 -2.71
C ILE A 205 11.80 -14.66 -3.01
N ALA A 206 11.11 -14.16 -1.98
CA ALA A 206 10.24 -13.01 -2.08
C ALA A 206 11.05 -11.75 -1.72
N LEU A 207 11.21 -10.86 -2.68
CA LEU A 207 11.75 -9.51 -2.45
C LEU A 207 10.61 -8.54 -2.35
N ASP A 208 10.64 -7.71 -1.32
CA ASP A 208 9.62 -6.74 -1.01
C ASP A 208 10.20 -5.31 -1.07
N PRO A 209 10.13 -4.64 -2.24
CA PRO A 209 10.47 -3.22 -2.30
C PRO A 209 9.47 -2.43 -1.47
N GLY A 210 9.92 -1.78 -0.38
CA GLY A 210 9.06 -1.00 0.51
C GLY A 210 8.28 0.09 -0.22
N HIS A 211 7.18 0.58 0.39
CA HIS A 211 6.38 1.70 -0.11
C HIS A 211 5.75 1.46 -1.51
N GLY A 212 5.49 2.53 -2.27
CA GLY A 212 4.94 2.48 -3.62
C GLY A 212 3.61 3.24 -3.77
N GLY A 213 3.32 3.70 -4.98
CA GLY A 213 2.09 4.42 -5.29
C GLY A 213 1.90 5.66 -4.42
N GLU A 214 0.79 5.70 -3.66
CA GLU A 214 0.45 6.78 -2.72
C GLU A 214 1.46 6.93 -1.57
N ASP A 215 2.19 5.88 -1.23
CA ASP A 215 3.21 5.93 -0.18
C ASP A 215 4.60 6.16 -0.80
N PRO A 216 5.16 7.37 -0.69
CA PRO A 216 6.46 7.70 -1.27
C PRO A 216 7.62 7.09 -0.48
N GLY A 217 7.40 6.66 0.78
CA GLY A 217 8.45 6.42 1.75
C GLY A 217 9.15 7.72 2.17
N ALA A 218 10.40 7.63 2.53
CA ALA A 218 11.22 8.79 2.81
C ALA A 218 11.56 9.58 1.54
N VAL A 219 11.79 10.89 1.72
CA VAL A 219 12.21 11.78 0.63
C VAL A 219 13.60 12.32 0.94
N GLY A 220 14.53 12.07 0.04
CA GLY A 220 15.88 12.59 0.11
C GLY A 220 15.92 14.11 -0.09
N ARG A 221 17.02 14.75 0.28
CA ARG A 221 17.19 16.19 0.10
C ARG A 221 17.26 16.61 -1.36
N GLY A 222 17.69 15.72 -2.26
CA GLY A 222 17.68 15.89 -3.71
C GLY A 222 16.30 15.66 -4.34
N GLY A 223 15.28 15.32 -3.52
CA GLY A 223 13.91 15.06 -3.99
C GLY A 223 13.68 13.62 -4.47
N ASN A 224 14.61 12.72 -4.25
CA ASN A 224 14.45 11.32 -4.59
C ASN A 224 13.53 10.62 -3.59
N TYR A 225 12.62 9.83 -4.09
CA TYR A 225 11.69 9.04 -3.26
C TYR A 225 12.26 7.66 -2.97
N GLU A 226 12.18 7.23 -1.73
CA GLU A 226 12.58 5.90 -1.28
C GLU A 226 11.95 4.79 -2.15
N LYS A 227 10.64 4.87 -2.41
CA LYS A 227 9.92 3.88 -3.22
C LYS A 227 10.56 3.59 -4.57
N ASN A 228 11.18 4.59 -5.21
CA ASN A 228 11.83 4.43 -6.51
C ASN A 228 13.19 3.75 -6.37
N VAL A 229 13.94 4.15 -5.36
CA VAL A 229 15.29 3.60 -5.07
C VAL A 229 15.19 2.12 -4.72
N VAL A 230 14.32 1.76 -3.79
CA VAL A 230 14.18 0.36 -3.33
C VAL A 230 13.61 -0.55 -4.42
N LEU A 231 12.75 -0.02 -5.31
CA LEU A 231 12.29 -0.78 -6.48
C LEU A 231 13.44 -1.07 -7.45
N ALA A 232 14.29 -0.08 -7.75
CA ALA A 232 15.45 -0.26 -8.62
C ALA A 232 16.42 -1.29 -8.04
N ILE A 233 16.74 -1.20 -6.75
CA ILE A 233 17.61 -2.18 -6.05
C ILE A 233 16.99 -3.58 -6.10
N ALA A 234 15.69 -3.72 -5.81
CA ALA A 234 15.02 -5.02 -5.82
C ALA A 234 15.01 -5.66 -7.22
N GLN A 235 14.81 -4.88 -8.28
CA GLN A 235 14.84 -5.37 -9.66
C GLN A 235 16.25 -5.85 -10.06
N ARG A 236 17.30 -5.12 -9.67
CA ARG A 236 18.70 -5.53 -9.89
C ARG A 236 19.04 -6.79 -9.10
N LEU A 237 18.67 -6.85 -7.83
CA LEU A 237 18.87 -8.03 -7.00
C LEU A 237 18.14 -9.25 -7.56
N LYS A 238 16.88 -9.08 -8.02
CA LYS A 238 16.13 -10.14 -8.70
C LYS A 238 16.91 -10.66 -9.91
N ALA A 239 17.38 -9.78 -10.79
CA ALA A 239 18.11 -10.16 -12.00
C ALA A 239 19.40 -10.94 -11.69
N LYS A 240 20.10 -10.59 -10.59
CA LYS A 240 21.30 -11.30 -10.14
C LYS A 240 20.97 -12.67 -9.51
N LEU A 241 19.96 -12.75 -8.68
CA LEU A 241 19.55 -13.99 -8.02
C LEU A 241 19.05 -15.03 -9.03
N GLU A 242 18.30 -14.61 -10.05
CA GLU A 242 17.76 -15.51 -11.08
C GLU A 242 18.83 -16.05 -12.05
N GLN A 243 20.08 -15.56 -11.98
CA GLN A 243 21.23 -16.18 -12.66
C GLN A 243 21.72 -17.44 -11.91
N GLN A 244 21.33 -17.62 -10.65
CA GLN A 244 21.71 -18.80 -9.90
C GLN A 244 20.80 -19.98 -10.28
N PRO A 245 21.35 -21.19 -10.46
CA PRO A 245 20.53 -22.35 -10.76
C PRO A 245 19.55 -22.63 -9.60
N ASN A 246 18.34 -23.03 -9.94
CA ASN A 246 17.29 -23.38 -8.97
C ASN A 246 16.86 -22.24 -8.03
N VAL A 247 17.11 -20.99 -8.38
CA VAL A 247 16.59 -19.82 -7.68
C VAL A 247 15.51 -19.15 -8.52
N ARG A 248 14.43 -18.80 -7.88
CA ARG A 248 13.28 -18.08 -8.45
C ARG A 248 12.94 -16.89 -7.55
N VAL A 249 12.67 -15.72 -8.13
CA VAL A 249 12.40 -14.51 -7.36
C VAL A 249 11.02 -13.95 -7.68
N MET A 250 10.23 -13.68 -6.63
CA MET A 250 8.97 -12.96 -6.72
C MET A 250 9.18 -11.56 -6.11
N LEU A 251 8.70 -10.52 -6.80
CA LEU A 251 8.59 -9.17 -6.23
C LEU A 251 7.17 -8.96 -5.69
N THR A 252 7.02 -8.39 -4.50
CA THR A 252 5.70 -8.03 -3.98
C THR A 252 5.03 -6.93 -4.79
N ARG A 253 5.84 -6.01 -5.37
CA ARG A 253 5.48 -5.07 -6.42
C ARG A 253 6.62 -4.96 -7.43
N ASP A 254 6.27 -4.86 -8.70
CA ASP A 254 7.21 -4.70 -9.83
C ASP A 254 7.10 -3.33 -10.52
N GLY A 255 6.25 -2.45 -9.97
CA GLY A 255 5.99 -1.10 -10.45
C GLY A 255 5.72 -0.11 -9.33
N ASP A 256 5.35 1.12 -9.69
CA ASP A 256 5.01 2.17 -8.73
C ASP A 256 3.52 2.12 -8.35
N TYR A 257 3.17 1.19 -7.47
CA TYR A 257 1.85 1.05 -6.86
C TYR A 257 1.98 0.59 -5.41
N PHE A 258 0.96 0.91 -4.61
CA PHE A 258 0.95 0.57 -3.19
C PHE A 258 0.48 -0.88 -2.97
N VAL A 259 1.19 -1.61 -2.14
CA VAL A 259 0.79 -2.94 -1.66
C VAL A 259 0.69 -2.88 -0.14
N PRO A 260 -0.49 -3.14 0.46
CA PRO A 260 -0.66 -3.18 1.92
C PRO A 260 0.29 -4.18 2.59
N LEU A 261 0.75 -3.87 3.81
CA LEU A 261 1.76 -4.67 4.52
C LEU A 261 1.37 -6.16 4.64
N ASN A 262 0.11 -6.41 4.99
CA ASN A 262 -0.40 -7.78 5.09
C ASN A 262 -0.47 -8.50 3.74
N VAL A 263 -0.73 -7.76 2.65
CA VAL A 263 -0.80 -8.34 1.29
C VAL A 263 0.59 -8.73 0.80
N ARG A 264 1.65 -7.97 1.16
CA ARG A 264 3.05 -8.33 0.87
C ARG A 264 3.39 -9.72 1.40
N VAL A 265 3.07 -9.97 2.67
CA VAL A 265 3.26 -11.28 3.32
C VAL A 265 2.42 -12.36 2.65
N GLN A 266 1.15 -12.07 2.35
CA GLN A 266 0.27 -13.04 1.67
C GLN A 266 0.79 -13.42 0.27
N LYS A 267 1.32 -12.47 -0.49
CA LYS A 267 1.95 -12.72 -1.80
C LYS A 267 3.12 -13.70 -1.66
N ALA A 268 4.01 -13.49 -0.69
CA ALA A 268 5.12 -14.40 -0.41
C ALA A 268 4.63 -15.80 -0.03
N ARG A 269 3.61 -15.90 0.81
CA ARG A 269 3.02 -17.19 1.22
C ARG A 269 2.33 -17.91 0.07
N LYS A 270 1.60 -17.20 -0.80
CA LYS A 270 0.94 -17.78 -1.98
C LYS A 270 1.91 -18.48 -2.93
N VAL A 271 3.11 -17.95 -3.09
CA VAL A 271 4.17 -18.57 -3.91
C VAL A 271 5.06 -19.55 -3.13
N GLN A 272 4.73 -19.79 -1.85
CA GLN A 272 5.50 -20.64 -0.95
C GLN A 272 6.98 -20.23 -0.90
N ALA A 273 7.22 -18.94 -0.68
CA ALA A 273 8.57 -18.41 -0.60
C ALA A 273 9.36 -19.06 0.55
N ASP A 274 10.62 -19.37 0.30
CA ASP A 274 11.56 -19.89 1.30
C ASP A 274 12.18 -18.78 2.15
N LEU A 275 12.30 -17.58 1.57
CA LEU A 275 12.85 -16.39 2.22
C LEU A 275 12.03 -15.15 1.83
N PHE A 276 11.91 -14.21 2.75
CA PHE A 276 11.31 -12.90 2.52
C PHE A 276 12.28 -11.79 2.92
N VAL A 277 12.58 -10.88 1.99
CA VAL A 277 13.51 -9.77 2.20
C VAL A 277 12.81 -8.47 1.83
N SER A 278 12.46 -7.66 2.84
CA SER A 278 11.98 -6.30 2.64
C SER A 278 13.15 -5.33 2.49
N ILE A 279 13.09 -4.46 1.49
CA ILE A 279 14.19 -3.56 1.10
C ILE A 279 13.72 -2.14 1.29
N HIS A 280 14.46 -1.38 2.10
CA HIS A 280 14.19 -0.01 2.50
C HIS A 280 15.42 0.90 2.37
N ALA A 281 15.21 2.21 2.41
CA ALA A 281 16.24 3.24 2.40
C ALA A 281 15.75 4.49 3.14
N ASP A 282 15.40 4.33 4.38
CA ASP A 282 14.64 5.29 5.18
C ASP A 282 15.33 6.63 5.47
N ALA A 283 14.55 7.59 5.92
CA ALA A 283 15.07 8.77 6.60
C ALA A 283 15.24 8.47 8.10
N PHE A 284 16.36 8.89 8.66
CA PHE A 284 16.58 8.80 10.10
C PHE A 284 16.43 10.17 10.76
N ILE A 285 16.15 10.18 12.08
CA ILE A 285 15.96 11.41 12.86
C ILE A 285 17.21 12.30 12.79
N GLU A 286 18.40 11.67 12.87
CA GLU A 286 19.69 12.35 12.75
C GLU A 286 20.08 12.44 11.27
N PRO A 287 20.17 13.63 10.66
CA PRO A 287 20.53 13.79 9.23
C PRO A 287 21.94 13.31 8.87
N THR A 288 22.77 13.08 9.90
CA THR A 288 24.14 12.56 9.76
C THR A 288 24.19 11.03 9.86
N ALA A 289 23.07 10.37 10.16
CA ALA A 289 23.00 8.92 10.17
C ALA A 289 23.40 8.36 8.79
N ARG A 290 24.16 7.28 8.84
CA ARG A 290 24.69 6.62 7.64
C ARG A 290 24.91 5.15 7.88
N GLY A 291 25.00 4.43 6.81
CA GLY A 291 25.30 3.01 6.82
C GLY A 291 24.04 2.14 6.77
N SER A 292 24.26 0.88 6.46
CA SER A 292 23.20 -0.12 6.33
C SER A 292 22.85 -0.76 7.66
N SER A 293 21.63 -1.25 7.78
CA SER A 293 21.15 -2.05 8.92
C SER A 293 20.32 -3.23 8.46
N VAL A 294 20.27 -4.28 9.27
CA VAL A 294 19.38 -5.42 9.04
C VAL A 294 18.54 -5.67 10.29
N PHE A 295 17.25 -5.86 10.07
CA PHE A 295 16.28 -6.07 11.13
C PHE A 295 15.58 -7.42 10.98
N ALA A 296 15.24 -8.02 12.11
CA ALA A 296 14.35 -9.16 12.22
C ALA A 296 13.17 -8.86 13.12
N LEU A 297 12.12 -9.68 13.05
CA LEU A 297 10.94 -9.54 13.92
C LEU A 297 11.30 -9.77 15.39
N SER A 298 10.67 -9.00 16.27
CA SER A 298 10.59 -9.29 17.71
C SER A 298 9.17 -9.09 18.22
N GLU A 299 8.65 -10.07 18.92
CA GLU A 299 7.38 -9.99 19.64
C GLU A 299 7.56 -9.45 21.08
N LYS A 300 8.79 -9.49 21.61
CA LYS A 300 9.11 -9.10 22.99
C LYS A 300 9.52 -7.64 23.16
N GLY A 301 9.41 -6.84 22.10
CA GLY A 301 9.81 -5.44 22.08
C GLY A 301 11.02 -5.18 21.16
N ALA A 302 11.41 -3.92 21.05
CA ALA A 302 12.49 -3.52 20.15
C ALA A 302 13.85 -3.61 20.86
N SER A 303 14.91 -3.97 20.12
CA SER A 303 16.30 -4.03 20.60
C SER A 303 16.87 -2.64 20.94
N SER A 304 16.34 -1.59 20.32
CA SER A 304 16.73 -0.20 20.55
C SER A 304 15.55 0.76 20.39
N THR A 305 15.70 2.00 20.89
CA THR A 305 14.72 3.07 20.65
C THR A 305 14.63 3.40 19.16
N ALA A 306 15.76 3.38 18.46
CA ALA A 306 15.82 3.61 17.03
C ALA A 306 15.03 2.54 16.25
N ALA A 307 15.26 1.25 16.55
CA ALA A 307 14.52 0.15 15.95
C ALA A 307 13.00 0.24 16.19
N ARG A 308 12.60 0.67 17.40
CA ARG A 308 11.19 0.89 17.71
C ARG A 308 10.58 2.01 16.89
N TRP A 309 11.30 3.12 16.80
CA TRP A 309 10.85 4.28 16.01
C TRP A 309 10.69 3.90 14.54
N LEU A 310 11.68 3.21 13.97
CA LEU A 310 11.64 2.75 12.58
C LEU A 310 10.45 1.81 12.35
N ALA A 311 10.28 0.79 13.19
CA ALA A 311 9.14 -0.12 13.05
C ALA A 311 7.78 0.59 13.15
N ASN A 312 7.65 1.59 14.01
CA ASN A 312 6.41 2.38 14.08
C ASN A 312 6.18 3.20 12.82
N LYS A 313 7.24 3.75 12.23
CA LYS A 313 7.17 4.50 10.97
C LYS A 313 6.73 3.58 9.83
N GLU A 314 7.39 2.44 9.67
CA GLU A 314 7.08 1.47 8.62
C GLU A 314 5.68 0.86 8.78
N ASN A 315 5.25 0.59 9.99
CA ASN A 315 3.91 0.10 10.26
C ASN A 315 2.81 1.16 9.95
N ALA A 316 3.17 2.43 9.85
CA ALA A 316 2.25 3.49 9.45
C ALA A 316 2.08 3.61 7.92
N ALA A 317 2.82 2.86 7.11
CA ALA A 317 2.73 2.86 5.65
C ALA A 317 1.29 2.60 5.15
N ASP A 318 0.55 1.70 5.80
CA ASP A 318 -0.85 1.41 5.48
C ASP A 318 -1.80 2.61 5.70
N LEU A 319 -1.45 3.55 6.58
CA LEU A 319 -2.22 4.80 6.77
C LEU A 319 -1.95 5.78 5.63
N ILE A 320 -0.69 5.86 5.17
CA ILE A 320 -0.26 6.76 4.08
C ILE A 320 -0.77 6.23 2.74
N GLY A 321 -0.47 4.98 2.42
CA GLY A 321 -0.91 4.30 1.22
C GLY A 321 -2.43 4.13 1.17
N GLY A 322 -3.06 4.04 2.32
CA GLY A 322 -4.51 3.96 2.51
C GLY A 322 -5.08 2.58 2.19
N ILE A 323 -5.57 1.92 3.22
CA ILE A 323 -6.28 0.65 3.10
C ILE A 323 -7.75 0.81 3.48
N ASN A 324 -8.61 0.01 2.85
CA ASN A 324 -10.01 -0.09 3.25
C ASN A 324 -10.14 -0.97 4.50
N ILE A 325 -9.93 -0.40 5.69
CA ILE A 325 -10.03 -1.11 6.98
C ILE A 325 -11.42 -1.71 7.27
N ARG A 326 -12.45 -1.30 6.52
CA ARG A 326 -13.82 -1.83 6.64
C ARG A 326 -14.05 -3.08 5.78
N SER A 327 -13.10 -3.45 4.91
CA SER A 327 -13.24 -4.66 4.13
C SER A 327 -13.07 -5.90 5.02
N LYS A 328 -13.93 -6.91 4.82
CA LYS A 328 -13.84 -8.18 5.57
C LYS A 328 -12.49 -8.88 5.37
N ASN A 329 -11.90 -8.73 4.20
CA ASN A 329 -10.59 -9.32 3.87
C ASN A 329 -9.44 -8.68 4.65
N ALA A 330 -9.46 -7.35 4.88
CA ALA A 330 -8.45 -6.68 5.68
C ALA A 330 -8.49 -7.12 7.16
N GLN A 331 -9.69 -7.31 7.72
CA GLN A 331 -9.85 -7.76 9.10
C GLN A 331 -9.42 -9.22 9.29
N LEU A 332 -9.73 -10.12 8.34
CA LEU A 332 -9.32 -11.52 8.41
C LEU A 332 -7.80 -11.67 8.27
N ALA A 333 -7.20 -10.91 7.36
CA ALA A 333 -5.75 -10.92 7.13
C ALA A 333 -4.95 -10.47 8.35
N SER A 334 -5.45 -9.46 9.10
CA SER A 334 -4.81 -8.99 10.33
C SER A 334 -4.71 -10.08 11.41
N VAL A 335 -5.74 -10.91 11.56
CA VAL A 335 -5.78 -11.98 12.59
C VAL A 335 -4.82 -13.12 12.27
N LEU A 336 -4.60 -13.44 10.99
CA LEU A 336 -3.74 -14.57 10.58
C LEU A 336 -2.24 -14.25 10.67
N LEU A 337 -1.85 -12.98 10.73
CA LEU A 337 -0.45 -12.55 10.80
C LEU A 337 0.14 -12.56 12.24
N ASP A 338 -0.68 -12.80 13.24
CA ASP A 338 -0.24 -12.69 14.66
C ASP A 338 0.36 -14.00 15.22
N LEU A 339 0.70 -14.98 14.37
CA LEU A 339 1.13 -16.32 14.76
C LEU A 339 2.59 -16.64 14.41
N SER A 340 3.48 -15.61 14.37
CA SER A 340 4.92 -15.86 14.14
C SER A 340 5.49 -16.81 15.18
N THR A 341 6.25 -17.80 14.74
CA THR A 341 6.83 -18.81 15.64
C THR A 341 8.24 -18.41 16.08
N THR A 342 8.64 -18.82 17.27
CA THR A 342 10.02 -18.64 17.76
C THR A 342 11.05 -19.28 16.79
N ALA A 343 10.71 -20.38 16.14
CA ALA A 343 11.58 -21.02 15.15
C ALA A 343 11.81 -20.12 13.93
N GLN A 344 10.75 -19.54 13.39
CA GLN A 344 10.83 -18.60 12.25
C GLN A 344 11.68 -17.38 12.59
N ILE A 345 11.51 -16.80 13.79
CA ILE A 345 12.33 -15.65 14.24
C ILE A 345 13.82 -16.05 14.34
N ASN A 346 14.13 -17.23 14.86
CA ASN A 346 15.52 -17.72 14.94
C ASN A 346 16.15 -17.92 13.55
N ASP A 347 15.41 -18.43 12.58
CA ASP A 347 15.90 -18.60 11.21
C ASP A 347 16.04 -17.24 10.50
N SER A 348 15.12 -16.29 10.76
CA SER A 348 15.26 -14.89 10.34
C SER A 348 16.54 -14.25 10.89
N LEU A 349 16.87 -14.48 12.16
CA LEU A 349 18.09 -13.96 12.77
C LEU A 349 19.36 -14.58 12.18
N LYS A 350 19.35 -15.85 11.77
CA LYS A 350 20.50 -16.47 11.06
C LYS A 350 20.69 -15.82 9.70
N LEU A 351 19.62 -15.72 8.90
CA LEU A 351 19.62 -15.03 7.61
C LEU A 351 20.13 -13.60 7.75
N ALA A 352 19.57 -12.83 8.70
CA ALA A 352 19.92 -11.44 8.94
C ALA A 352 21.43 -11.25 9.25
N ARG A 353 22.04 -12.14 10.02
CA ARG A 353 23.48 -12.08 10.35
C ARG A 353 24.35 -12.28 9.11
N HIS A 354 23.99 -13.23 8.24
CA HIS A 354 24.73 -13.45 7.00
C HIS A 354 24.61 -12.24 6.09
N VAL A 355 23.40 -11.73 5.88
CA VAL A 355 23.17 -10.55 5.04
C VAL A 355 23.89 -9.32 5.60
N LEU A 356 23.83 -9.08 6.92
CA LEU A 356 24.54 -7.96 7.55
C LEU A 356 26.06 -8.07 7.38
N SER A 357 26.61 -9.29 7.51
CA SER A 357 28.04 -9.55 7.30
C SER A 357 28.49 -9.20 5.88
N GLU A 358 27.72 -9.64 4.87
CA GLU A 358 28.03 -9.38 3.46
C GLU A 358 27.90 -7.88 3.13
N ILE A 359 26.82 -7.23 3.58
CA ILE A 359 26.64 -5.77 3.40
C ILE A 359 27.79 -5.00 4.04
N GLY A 360 28.31 -5.46 5.20
CA GLY A 360 29.44 -4.84 5.87
C GLY A 360 30.75 -4.85 5.09
N THR A 361 30.86 -5.68 4.04
CA THR A 361 32.01 -5.67 3.11
C THR A 361 31.89 -4.61 2.03
N ILE A 362 30.67 -4.14 1.75
CA ILE A 362 30.35 -3.20 0.66
C ILE A 362 30.14 -1.78 1.21
N ASN A 363 29.41 -1.66 2.30
CA ASN A 363 29.03 -0.38 2.89
C ASN A 363 29.32 -0.35 4.40
N LYS A 364 29.43 0.86 4.94
CA LYS A 364 29.48 1.05 6.38
C LYS A 364 28.20 0.54 7.02
N LEU A 365 28.31 -0.19 8.11
CA LEU A 365 27.14 -0.58 8.92
C LEU A 365 26.75 0.55 9.88
N HIS A 366 25.46 0.84 9.99
CA HIS A 366 24.93 1.73 11.02
C HIS A 366 25.05 1.11 12.41
N LYS A 367 24.74 -0.20 12.51
CA LYS A 367 24.97 -1.02 13.71
C LYS A 367 25.70 -2.30 13.32
N PRO A 368 26.68 -2.74 14.13
CA PRO A 368 27.47 -3.94 13.83
C PRO A 368 26.72 -5.26 14.13
N HIS A 369 25.46 -5.20 14.50
CA HIS A 369 24.63 -6.34 14.86
C HIS A 369 23.22 -6.18 14.31
N VAL A 370 22.52 -7.30 14.12
CA VAL A 370 21.13 -7.34 13.74
C VAL A 370 20.28 -6.71 14.83
N GLU A 371 19.40 -5.79 14.46
CA GLU A 371 18.40 -5.21 15.35
C GLU A 371 17.06 -5.93 15.22
N GLN A 372 16.18 -5.75 16.21
CA GLN A 372 14.86 -6.38 16.23
C GLN A 372 13.79 -5.39 16.66
N ALA A 373 12.63 -5.45 16.02
CA ALA A 373 11.43 -4.73 16.44
C ALA A 373 10.14 -5.35 15.87
N GLY A 374 8.99 -4.78 16.19
CA GLY A 374 7.68 -5.29 15.78
C GLY A 374 7.26 -4.83 14.38
N PHE A 375 8.06 -5.12 13.36
CA PHE A 375 7.72 -4.82 11.97
C PHE A 375 6.56 -5.67 11.47
N ALA A 376 5.46 -5.03 11.05
CA ALA A 376 4.26 -5.73 10.58
C ALA A 376 4.54 -6.55 9.31
N VAL A 377 5.36 -6.05 8.41
CA VAL A 377 5.72 -6.73 7.15
C VAL A 377 6.54 -8.00 7.38
N LEU A 378 7.19 -8.17 8.53
CA LEU A 378 7.96 -9.38 8.87
C LEU A 378 7.15 -10.44 9.62
N LYS A 379 5.87 -10.22 9.84
CA LYS A 379 4.97 -11.18 10.50
C LYS A 379 4.52 -12.29 9.55
N ALA A 380 5.46 -13.09 9.07
CA ALA A 380 5.20 -14.29 8.29
C ALA A 380 5.50 -15.51 9.15
N PRO A 381 4.49 -16.29 9.60
CA PRO A 381 4.68 -17.32 10.61
C PRO A 381 5.52 -18.51 10.13
N ASP A 382 5.67 -18.69 8.84
CA ASP A 382 6.24 -19.84 8.14
C ASP A 382 7.42 -19.49 7.21
N ILE A 383 7.81 -18.20 7.11
CA ILE A 383 8.87 -17.76 6.20
C ILE A 383 9.92 -16.95 6.98
N PRO A 384 11.21 -17.34 6.97
CA PRO A 384 12.29 -16.49 7.48
C PRO A 384 12.29 -15.12 6.78
N SER A 385 12.13 -14.06 7.56
CA SER A 385 11.84 -12.71 7.07
C SER A 385 12.78 -11.69 7.70
N ILE A 386 13.37 -10.82 6.85
CA ILE A 386 14.24 -9.73 7.27
C ILE A 386 13.85 -8.42 6.58
N LEU A 387 14.20 -7.30 7.21
CA LEU A 387 14.15 -5.98 6.61
C LEU A 387 15.58 -5.43 6.52
N VAL A 388 15.94 -4.93 5.36
CA VAL A 388 17.25 -4.38 5.06
C VAL A 388 17.10 -2.89 4.78
N GLU A 389 17.70 -2.06 5.64
CA GLU A 389 17.98 -0.67 5.34
C GLU A 389 19.28 -0.61 4.54
N THR A 390 19.18 -0.31 3.27
CA THR A 390 20.33 -0.27 2.38
C THR A 390 21.26 0.89 2.69
N ALA A 391 20.70 2.06 3.01
CA ALA A 391 21.35 3.26 3.52
C ALA A 391 20.24 4.25 3.97
N PHE A 392 20.60 5.44 4.46
CA PHE A 392 19.61 6.47 4.84
C PHE A 392 19.50 7.54 3.76
N ILE A 393 18.36 7.58 3.04
CA ILE A 393 18.12 8.57 1.97
C ILE A 393 18.10 10.02 2.47
N SER A 394 17.88 10.24 3.79
CA SER A 394 17.97 11.57 4.41
C SER A 394 19.38 12.15 4.46
N ASN A 395 20.40 11.30 4.31
CA ASN A 395 21.80 11.71 4.23
C ASN A 395 22.18 11.98 2.76
N PRO A 396 22.61 13.22 2.39
CA PRO A 396 22.88 13.54 0.99
C PRO A 396 23.99 12.72 0.32
N GLU A 397 25.01 12.29 1.09
CA GLU A 397 26.09 11.44 0.56
C GLU A 397 25.57 10.02 0.25
N GLU A 398 24.64 9.52 1.09
CA GLU A 398 24.02 8.23 0.87
C GLU A 398 22.91 8.28 -0.18
N GLU A 399 22.15 9.36 -0.25
CA GLU A 399 21.18 9.59 -1.33
C GLU A 399 21.87 9.54 -2.70
N ALA A 400 23.02 10.20 -2.83
CA ALA A 400 23.80 10.18 -4.07
C ALA A 400 24.26 8.76 -4.44
N LYS A 401 24.65 7.94 -3.45
CA LYS A 401 24.99 6.53 -3.68
C LYS A 401 23.76 5.69 -4.04
N LEU A 402 22.67 5.86 -3.29
CA LEU A 402 21.42 5.11 -3.50
C LEU A 402 20.81 5.34 -4.89
N THR A 403 21.10 6.47 -5.52
CA THR A 403 20.67 6.80 -6.89
C THR A 403 21.70 6.46 -7.96
N ASP A 404 22.92 6.06 -7.58
CA ASP A 404 23.96 5.60 -8.52
C ASP A 404 23.76 4.13 -8.86
N GLU A 405 23.63 3.82 -10.15
CA GLU A 405 23.38 2.47 -10.64
C GLU A 405 24.50 1.48 -10.27
N LYS A 406 25.76 1.93 -10.29
CA LYS A 406 26.90 1.07 -9.95
C LYS A 406 26.95 0.71 -8.48
N TYR A 407 26.45 1.63 -7.64
CA TYR A 407 26.34 1.35 -6.21
C TYR A 407 25.16 0.45 -5.88
N GLN A 408 24.05 0.55 -6.62
CA GLN A 408 22.92 -0.36 -6.49
C GLN A 408 23.27 -1.80 -6.89
N ASP A 409 24.17 -1.97 -7.88
CA ASP A 409 24.69 -3.26 -8.34
C ASP A 409 25.64 -3.93 -7.33
#